data_0251bb82ec289a0a9c41f5658bdd76ee
#
_entry.id   0251bb82ec289a0a9c41f5658bdd76ee
#
_cell.length_a   1.000
_cell.length_b   1.000
_cell.length_c   1.000
_cell.angle_alpha   90.00
_cell.angle_beta   90.00
_cell.angle_gamma   90.00
#
_symmetry.space_group_name_H-M   'P 1'
#
loop_
_entity.id
_entity.type
_entity.pdbx_description
1 polymer ?
#
loop_
_entity_poly.entity_id
_entity_poly.type
_entity_poly.pdbx_seq_one_letter_code
_entity_poly.pdbx_strand_id
1 'polypeptide(L)'
;MKVLAVVGMPGSGKGEFSAIAREMGIPVVVMGDVIREEVKNQGLPPTDESMGIVARALREKHGMAAIAHACVPVITRQRADVVLVDGIRGDAEVTLFSETFPDFSLVSIEAPLTNRFVRLSERGRSDDLQDISELIARDERECSFGLGRAMERASVRIDNTGTREAFQERVREYLTRMKAA
;
A
#
# COMPACT_ATOMS: atom_id res chain seq x y z
N MET A 1 10.08 17.78 -1.26
CA MET A 1 9.51 16.59 -0.57
C MET A 1 9.31 15.51 -1.60
N LYS A 2 9.96 14.41 -1.43
CA LYS A 2 9.81 13.20 -2.25
C LYS A 2 8.65 12.35 -1.71
N VAL A 3 7.76 11.92 -2.57
CA VAL A 3 6.66 11.02 -2.21
C VAL A 3 6.94 9.65 -2.79
N LEU A 4 7.22 8.70 -1.91
CA LEU A 4 7.43 7.30 -2.25
C LEU A 4 6.14 6.53 -2.00
N ALA A 5 5.68 5.74 -2.95
CA ALA A 5 4.55 4.85 -2.74
C ALA A 5 4.97 3.39 -2.87
N VAL A 6 4.36 2.52 -2.07
CA VAL A 6 4.60 1.09 -2.11
C VAL A 6 3.35 0.34 -2.58
N VAL A 7 3.54 -0.55 -3.56
CA VAL A 7 2.49 -1.39 -4.13
C VAL A 7 2.92 -2.87 -4.16
N GLY A 8 1.98 -3.77 -4.22
CA GLY A 8 2.24 -5.22 -4.30
C GLY A 8 1.02 -6.03 -3.89
N MET A 9 0.99 -7.28 -4.28
CA MET A 9 -0.10 -8.21 -3.96
C MET A 9 -0.25 -8.46 -2.45
N PRO A 10 -1.41 -8.92 -1.97
CA PRO A 10 -1.58 -9.37 -0.58
C PRO A 10 -0.48 -10.35 -0.16
N GLY A 11 0.11 -10.16 1.01
CA GLY A 11 1.21 -11.01 1.51
C GLY A 11 2.59 -10.76 0.89
N SER A 12 2.76 -9.77 -0.03
CA SER A 12 4.05 -9.51 -0.67
C SER A 12 5.13 -8.93 0.26
N GLY A 13 4.75 -8.28 1.38
CA GLY A 13 5.71 -7.68 2.31
C GLY A 13 5.59 -6.15 2.48
N LYS A 14 4.55 -5.51 1.92
CA LYS A 14 4.33 -4.04 2.08
C LYS A 14 4.34 -3.57 3.52
N GLY A 15 3.71 -4.33 4.43
CA GLY A 15 3.67 -3.99 5.85
C GLY A 15 5.05 -3.96 6.51
N GLU A 16 5.94 -4.89 6.12
CA GLU A 16 7.32 -4.93 6.58
C GLU A 16 8.10 -3.71 6.02
N PHE A 17 7.91 -3.42 4.72
CA PHE A 17 8.49 -2.23 4.09
C PHE A 17 8.09 -0.95 4.85
N SER A 18 6.81 -0.80 5.16
CA SER A 18 6.27 0.35 5.90
C SER A 18 6.77 0.41 7.35
N ALA A 19 6.99 -0.75 8.00
CA ALA A 19 7.57 -0.82 9.33
C ALA A 19 9.03 -0.31 9.33
N ILE A 20 9.84 -0.78 8.37
CA ILE A 20 11.23 -0.36 8.21
C ILE A 20 11.31 1.14 7.90
N ALA A 21 10.43 1.67 7.05
CA ALA A 21 10.38 3.10 6.78
C ALA A 21 10.16 3.92 8.05
N ARG A 22 9.23 3.49 8.93
CA ARG A 22 9.01 4.14 10.24
C ARG A 22 10.23 4.06 11.14
N GLU A 23 10.89 2.91 11.23
CA GLU A 23 12.14 2.73 12.00
C GLU A 23 13.25 3.68 11.53
N MET A 24 13.29 3.95 10.22
CA MET A 24 14.25 4.88 9.60
C MET A 24 13.82 6.36 9.70
N GLY A 25 12.73 6.67 10.42
CA GLY A 25 12.21 8.02 10.61
C GLY A 25 11.50 8.60 9.39
N ILE A 26 11.05 7.77 8.44
CA ILE A 26 10.24 8.20 7.29
C ILE A 26 8.77 8.17 7.71
N PRO A 27 8.03 9.30 7.65
CA PRO A 27 6.60 9.31 7.87
C PRO A 27 5.88 8.40 6.88
N VAL A 28 4.92 7.62 7.39
CA VAL A 28 4.11 6.69 6.57
C VAL A 28 2.65 7.11 6.62
N VAL A 29 2.12 7.51 5.48
CA VAL A 29 0.69 7.78 5.28
C VAL A 29 0.02 6.51 4.77
N VAL A 30 -0.86 5.93 5.58
CA VAL A 30 -1.62 4.73 5.21
C VAL A 30 -2.96 5.18 4.64
N MET A 31 -3.21 4.89 3.37
CA MET A 31 -4.45 5.31 2.68
C MET A 31 -5.71 4.76 3.36
N GLY A 32 -5.62 3.58 3.96
CA GLY A 32 -6.70 3.00 4.75
C GLY A 32 -7.09 3.80 5.98
N ASP A 33 -6.18 4.61 6.55
CA ASP A 33 -6.49 5.42 7.73
C ASP A 33 -7.48 6.54 7.39
N VAL A 34 -7.41 7.09 6.18
CA VAL A 34 -8.38 8.09 5.69
C VAL A 34 -9.79 7.48 5.61
N ILE A 35 -9.90 6.24 5.14
CA ILE A 35 -11.18 5.51 5.11
C ILE A 35 -11.66 5.26 6.54
N ARG A 36 -10.77 4.88 7.45
CA ARG A 36 -11.08 4.60 8.85
C ARG A 36 -11.60 5.87 9.57
N GLU A 37 -11.01 7.00 9.27
CA GLU A 37 -11.48 8.29 9.80
C GLU A 37 -12.87 8.63 9.25
N GLU A 38 -13.14 8.41 7.98
CA GLU A 38 -14.45 8.62 7.38
C GLU A 38 -15.51 7.66 7.95
N VAL A 39 -15.18 6.40 8.16
CA VAL A 39 -16.05 5.42 8.87
C VAL A 39 -16.42 5.94 10.25
N LYS A 40 -15.45 6.47 10.99
CA LYS A 40 -15.67 7.06 12.32
C LYS A 40 -16.56 8.31 12.24
N ASN A 41 -16.32 9.18 11.26
CA ASN A 41 -17.12 10.40 11.06
C ASN A 41 -18.60 10.10 10.76
N GLN A 42 -18.86 8.97 10.08
CA GLN A 42 -20.20 8.47 9.81
C GLN A 42 -20.83 7.70 11.00
N GLY A 43 -20.13 7.57 12.13
CA GLY A 43 -20.60 6.85 13.30
C GLY A 43 -20.69 5.32 13.12
N LEU A 44 -20.02 4.78 12.11
CA LEU A 44 -20.00 3.35 11.81
C LEU A 44 -18.92 2.64 12.63
N PRO A 45 -19.10 1.34 12.98
CA PRO A 45 -18.07 0.55 13.61
C PRO A 45 -16.90 0.33 12.63
N PRO A 46 -15.62 0.38 13.06
CA PRO A 46 -14.46 0.27 12.21
C PRO A 46 -14.16 -1.19 11.81
N THR A 47 -15.12 -1.86 11.19
CA THR A 47 -15.00 -3.21 10.65
C THR A 47 -14.53 -3.20 9.20
N ASP A 48 -14.00 -4.32 8.71
CA ASP A 48 -13.62 -4.47 7.30
C ASP A 48 -14.81 -4.26 6.35
N GLU A 49 -16.00 -4.64 6.78
CA GLU A 49 -17.24 -4.42 6.04
C GLU A 49 -17.54 -2.92 5.90
N SER A 50 -17.57 -2.18 7.01
CA SER A 50 -17.79 -0.72 7.01
C SER A 50 -16.72 0.02 6.19
N MET A 51 -15.46 -0.38 6.34
CA MET A 51 -14.35 0.15 5.55
C MET A 51 -14.56 -0.08 4.05
N GLY A 52 -15.01 -1.28 3.67
CA GLY A 52 -15.31 -1.64 2.28
C GLY A 52 -16.47 -0.84 1.70
N ILE A 53 -17.55 -0.66 2.47
CA ILE A 53 -18.73 0.13 2.07
C ILE A 53 -18.34 1.59 1.84
N VAL A 54 -17.66 2.21 2.81
CA VAL A 54 -17.26 3.63 2.73
C VAL A 54 -16.26 3.86 1.60
N ALA A 55 -15.28 2.97 1.43
CA ALA A 55 -14.31 3.08 0.33
C ALA A 55 -14.99 2.99 -1.05
N ARG A 56 -16.01 2.14 -1.20
CA ARG A 56 -16.78 2.01 -2.42
C ARG A 56 -17.61 3.27 -2.68
N ALA A 57 -18.34 3.73 -1.67
CA ALA A 57 -19.15 4.95 -1.78
C ALA A 57 -18.31 6.18 -2.14
N LEU A 58 -17.12 6.32 -1.56
CA LEU A 58 -16.19 7.41 -1.92
C LEU A 58 -15.77 7.32 -3.39
N ARG A 59 -15.44 6.13 -3.90
CA ARG A 59 -15.06 5.93 -5.30
C ARG A 59 -16.22 6.16 -6.27
N GLU A 60 -17.42 5.70 -5.93
CA GLU A 60 -18.63 5.93 -6.74
C GLU A 60 -18.95 7.41 -6.85
N LYS A 61 -18.79 8.16 -5.76
CA LYS A 61 -19.12 9.58 -5.70
C LYS A 61 -18.05 10.50 -6.31
N HIS A 62 -16.76 10.16 -6.12
CA HIS A 62 -15.64 11.05 -6.41
C HIS A 62 -14.61 10.44 -7.38
N GLY A 63 -14.90 9.27 -7.96
CA GLY A 63 -14.02 8.57 -8.89
C GLY A 63 -12.99 7.65 -8.21
N MET A 64 -12.32 6.83 -9.00
CA MET A 64 -11.42 5.77 -8.50
C MET A 64 -10.25 6.31 -7.67
N ALA A 65 -9.81 7.55 -7.89
CA ALA A 65 -8.75 8.21 -7.13
C ALA A 65 -9.23 8.93 -5.85
N ALA A 66 -10.51 8.79 -5.45
CA ALA A 66 -11.12 9.53 -4.32
C ALA A 66 -10.31 9.43 -3.02
N ILE A 67 -9.82 8.22 -2.70
CA ILE A 67 -9.05 7.98 -1.48
C ILE A 67 -7.67 8.66 -1.57
N ALA A 68 -7.03 8.59 -2.74
CA ALA A 68 -5.77 9.28 -2.97
C ALA A 68 -5.93 10.80 -2.86
N HIS A 69 -7.00 11.38 -3.40
CA HIS A 69 -7.33 12.81 -3.22
C HIS A 69 -7.41 13.18 -1.73
N ALA A 70 -8.10 12.38 -0.93
CA ALA A 70 -8.20 12.62 0.51
C ALA A 70 -6.85 12.46 1.25
N CYS A 71 -5.91 11.69 0.71
CA CYS A 71 -4.56 11.54 1.27
C CYS A 71 -3.64 12.73 0.95
N VAL A 72 -3.83 13.45 -0.15
CA VAL A 72 -2.96 14.58 -0.57
C VAL A 72 -2.74 15.59 0.55
N PRO A 73 -3.75 16.13 1.24
CA PRO A 73 -3.51 17.08 2.33
C PRO A 73 -2.80 16.45 3.54
N VAL A 74 -2.96 15.15 3.75
CA VAL A 74 -2.27 14.43 4.84
C VAL A 74 -0.78 14.30 4.52
N ILE A 75 -0.45 13.95 3.27
CA ILE A 75 0.93 13.87 2.77
C ILE A 75 1.61 15.25 2.83
N THR A 76 0.94 16.28 2.32
CA THR A 76 1.49 17.64 2.24
C THR A 76 1.79 18.24 3.62
N ARG A 77 1.06 17.86 4.67
CA ARG A 77 1.33 18.29 6.04
C ARG A 77 2.55 17.63 6.68
N GLN A 78 3.08 16.57 6.10
CA GLN A 78 4.30 15.93 6.61
C GLN A 78 5.50 16.86 6.36
N ARG A 79 6.21 17.22 7.45
CA ARG A 79 7.42 18.06 7.38
C ARG A 79 8.65 17.15 7.29
N ALA A 80 8.80 16.47 6.14
CA ALA A 80 9.89 15.53 5.89
C ALA A 80 10.36 15.59 4.44
N ASP A 81 11.63 15.25 4.20
CA ASP A 81 12.18 15.21 2.86
C ASP A 81 11.60 14.05 2.04
N VAL A 82 11.29 12.95 2.69
CA VAL A 82 10.67 11.75 2.11
C VAL A 82 9.44 11.36 2.92
N VAL A 83 8.33 11.06 2.23
CA VAL A 83 7.09 10.51 2.83
C VAL A 83 6.74 9.23 2.10
N LEU A 84 6.43 8.17 2.84
CA LEU A 84 5.94 6.92 2.28
C LEU A 84 4.41 6.89 2.27
N VAL A 85 3.82 6.48 1.14
CA VAL A 85 2.39 6.19 1.00
C VAL A 85 2.20 4.68 0.89
N ASP A 86 1.40 4.11 1.78
CA ASP A 86 1.05 2.68 1.82
C ASP A 86 -0.45 2.49 1.56
N GLY A 87 -0.80 1.53 0.72
CA GLY A 87 -2.19 1.15 0.49
C GLY A 87 -2.76 1.53 -0.87
N ILE A 88 -1.91 1.80 -1.87
CA ILE A 88 -2.36 1.95 -3.27
C ILE A 88 -3.08 0.68 -3.73
N ARG A 89 -4.24 0.85 -4.33
CA ARG A 89 -5.11 -0.22 -4.83
C ARG A 89 -5.28 -0.20 -6.34
N GLY A 90 -4.95 0.89 -7.02
CA GLY A 90 -5.16 0.99 -8.45
C GLY A 90 -4.33 2.07 -9.14
N ASP A 91 -4.30 1.97 -10.45
CA ASP A 91 -3.55 2.86 -11.35
C ASP A 91 -4.08 4.31 -11.35
N ALA A 92 -5.37 4.53 -11.09
CA ALA A 92 -5.93 5.89 -10.94
C ALA A 92 -5.32 6.65 -9.76
N GLU A 93 -5.04 5.97 -8.65
CA GLU A 93 -4.38 6.55 -7.48
C GLU A 93 -2.91 6.90 -7.79
N VAL A 94 -2.22 6.02 -8.54
CA VAL A 94 -0.84 6.28 -9.02
C VAL A 94 -0.81 7.50 -9.93
N THR A 95 -1.77 7.62 -10.87
CA THR A 95 -1.88 8.78 -11.76
C THR A 95 -2.01 10.07 -10.95
N LEU A 96 -2.97 10.11 -10.02
CA LEU A 96 -3.17 11.28 -9.18
C LEU A 96 -1.90 11.70 -8.43
N PHE A 97 -1.23 10.76 -7.77
CA PHE A 97 -0.02 11.09 -7.01
C PHE A 97 1.12 11.55 -7.91
N SER A 98 1.29 10.94 -9.09
CA SER A 98 2.33 11.36 -10.04
C SER A 98 2.07 12.75 -10.64
N GLU A 99 0.82 13.15 -10.80
CA GLU A 99 0.45 14.49 -11.25
C GLU A 99 0.54 15.54 -10.14
N THR A 100 0.28 15.13 -8.89
CA THR A 100 0.26 16.04 -7.73
C THR A 100 1.65 16.31 -7.17
N PHE A 101 2.53 15.30 -7.16
CA PHE A 101 3.85 15.37 -6.56
C PHE A 101 4.94 15.20 -7.63
N PRO A 102 5.66 16.28 -7.99
CA PRO A 102 6.69 16.23 -9.04
C PRO A 102 7.81 15.21 -8.78
N ASP A 103 8.12 14.96 -7.51
CA ASP A 103 9.11 13.95 -7.09
C ASP A 103 8.38 12.72 -6.51
N PHE A 104 7.54 12.09 -7.33
CA PHE A 104 6.83 10.87 -7.01
C PHE A 104 7.58 9.64 -7.52
N SER A 105 7.68 8.61 -6.69
CA SER A 105 8.26 7.31 -7.04
C SER A 105 7.37 6.17 -6.54
N LEU A 106 7.24 5.14 -7.37
CA LEU A 106 6.47 3.94 -7.05
C LEU A 106 7.40 2.72 -7.00
N VAL A 107 7.35 1.98 -5.88
CA VAL A 107 8.05 0.71 -5.72
C VAL A 107 7.07 -0.45 -5.62
N SER A 108 7.28 -1.49 -6.42
CA SER A 108 6.54 -2.76 -6.34
C SER A 108 7.32 -3.78 -5.50
N ILE A 109 6.62 -4.44 -4.57
CA ILE A 109 7.16 -5.60 -3.86
C ILE A 109 6.57 -6.86 -4.47
N GLU A 110 7.44 -7.72 -4.95
CA GLU A 110 7.07 -8.93 -5.67
C GLU A 110 7.40 -10.17 -4.85
N ALA A 111 6.46 -11.09 -4.76
CA ALA A 111 6.63 -12.39 -4.13
C ALA A 111 5.71 -13.42 -4.82
N PRO A 112 6.19 -14.67 -5.03
CA PRO A 112 5.38 -15.75 -5.58
C PRO A 112 4.13 -16.04 -4.75
N LEU A 113 3.09 -16.54 -5.40
CA LEU A 113 1.82 -16.89 -4.76
C LEU A 113 2.00 -17.81 -3.55
N THR A 114 2.85 -18.83 -3.69
CA THR A 114 3.15 -19.80 -2.63
C THR A 114 3.78 -19.15 -1.39
N ASN A 115 4.75 -18.24 -1.59
CA ASN A 115 5.40 -17.53 -0.48
C ASN A 115 4.41 -16.60 0.23
N ARG A 116 3.53 -15.95 -0.54
CA ARG A 116 2.50 -15.06 -0.01
C ARG A 116 1.44 -15.82 0.78
N PHE A 117 1.05 -17.00 0.29
CA PHE A 117 0.10 -17.87 0.99
C PHE A 117 0.64 -18.32 2.35
N VAL A 118 1.88 -18.87 2.40
CA VAL A 118 2.51 -19.26 3.67
C VAL A 118 2.53 -18.09 4.67
N ARG A 119 2.96 -16.91 4.24
CA ARG A 119 3.02 -15.73 5.11
C ARG A 119 1.65 -15.28 5.64
N LEU A 120 0.61 -15.45 4.83
CA LEU A 120 -0.75 -15.05 5.20
C LEU A 120 -1.44 -16.07 6.09
N SER A 121 -1.16 -17.37 5.92
CA SER A 121 -1.70 -18.44 6.76
C SER A 121 -1.05 -18.51 8.17
N GLU A 122 0.20 -18.02 8.29
CA GLU A 122 0.96 -18.08 9.56
C GLU A 122 0.90 -16.76 10.36
N ARG A 123 0.20 -15.76 9.89
CA ARG A 123 0.25 -14.40 10.44
C ARG A 123 -0.51 -14.24 11.77
N GLY A 124 -1.40 -15.18 12.13
CA GLY A 124 -2.18 -15.19 13.37
C GLY A 124 -3.27 -14.12 13.44
N ARG A 125 -3.86 -13.75 12.30
CA ARG A 125 -4.97 -12.78 12.22
C ARG A 125 -6.30 -13.47 11.92
N SER A 126 -7.40 -12.80 12.23
CA SER A 126 -8.76 -13.30 11.97
C SER A 126 -9.09 -13.49 10.48
N ASP A 127 -8.35 -12.83 9.59
CA ASP A 127 -8.46 -12.94 8.13
C ASP A 127 -7.38 -13.85 7.50
N ASP A 128 -6.74 -14.71 8.29
CA ASP A 128 -5.75 -15.67 7.80
C ASP A 128 -6.41 -16.74 6.94
N LEU A 129 -5.76 -16.98 5.78
CA LEU A 129 -6.29 -17.85 4.75
C LEU A 129 -6.11 -19.32 5.10
N GLN A 130 -7.14 -20.13 4.84
CA GLN A 130 -7.11 -21.57 5.05
C GLN A 130 -6.76 -22.33 3.76
N ASP A 131 -7.02 -21.72 2.61
CA ASP A 131 -6.81 -22.33 1.31
C ASP A 131 -6.18 -21.32 0.32
N ILE A 132 -5.32 -21.82 -0.56
CA ILE A 132 -4.67 -21.02 -1.59
C ILE A 132 -5.67 -20.41 -2.59
N SER A 133 -6.82 -21.04 -2.80
CA SER A 133 -7.89 -20.53 -3.63
C SER A 133 -8.49 -19.22 -3.11
N GLU A 134 -8.50 -19.04 -1.78
CA GLU A 134 -8.94 -17.79 -1.16
C GLU A 134 -7.96 -16.64 -1.50
N LEU A 135 -6.66 -16.93 -1.53
CA LEU A 135 -5.66 -15.96 -1.95
C LEU A 135 -5.80 -15.60 -3.43
N ILE A 136 -6.03 -16.59 -4.29
CA ILE A 136 -6.26 -16.36 -5.73
C ILE A 136 -7.48 -15.45 -5.93
N ALA A 137 -8.60 -15.76 -5.27
CA ALA A 137 -9.81 -14.94 -5.34
C ALA A 137 -9.58 -13.50 -4.79
N ARG A 138 -8.73 -13.38 -3.76
CA ARG A 138 -8.33 -12.07 -3.23
C ARG A 138 -7.47 -11.30 -4.23
N ASP A 139 -6.52 -11.95 -4.87
CA ASP A 139 -5.67 -11.35 -5.91
C ASP A 139 -6.50 -10.87 -7.11
N GLU A 140 -7.44 -11.68 -7.59
CA GLU A 140 -8.35 -11.32 -8.68
C GLU A 140 -9.18 -10.08 -8.33
N ARG A 141 -9.70 -10.02 -7.11
CA ARG A 141 -10.43 -8.85 -6.60
C ARG A 141 -9.55 -7.60 -6.54
N GLU A 142 -8.33 -7.69 -6.03
CA GLU A 142 -7.40 -6.56 -6.00
C GLU A 142 -7.00 -6.13 -7.43
N CYS A 143 -6.79 -7.06 -8.34
CA CYS A 143 -6.52 -6.77 -9.75
C CYS A 143 -7.72 -6.09 -10.45
N SER A 144 -8.95 -6.43 -10.08
CA SER A 144 -10.15 -5.78 -10.62
C SER A 144 -10.23 -4.29 -10.28
N PHE A 145 -9.60 -3.86 -9.18
CA PHE A 145 -9.44 -2.43 -8.82
C PHE A 145 -8.27 -1.74 -9.55
N GLY A 146 -7.46 -2.48 -10.32
CA GLY A 146 -6.33 -1.94 -11.06
C GLY A 146 -4.97 -2.13 -10.39
N LEU A 147 -4.86 -3.00 -9.35
CA LEU A 147 -3.61 -3.23 -8.64
C LEU A 147 -2.51 -3.75 -9.58
N GLY A 148 -2.82 -4.67 -10.49
CA GLY A 148 -1.87 -5.17 -11.49
C GLY A 148 -1.30 -4.05 -12.34
N ARG A 149 -2.16 -3.17 -12.89
CA ARG A 149 -1.73 -2.00 -13.68
C ARG A 149 -0.91 -1.00 -12.85
N ALA A 150 -1.25 -0.82 -11.57
CA ALA A 150 -0.43 0.00 -10.68
C ALA A 150 0.97 -0.59 -10.48
N MET A 151 1.08 -1.91 -10.28
CA MET A 151 2.38 -2.59 -10.14
C MET A 151 3.24 -2.50 -11.41
N GLU A 152 2.64 -2.57 -12.60
CA GLU A 152 3.35 -2.40 -13.88
C GLU A 152 3.99 -1.02 -14.03
N ARG A 153 3.43 0.00 -13.40
CA ARG A 153 3.93 1.38 -13.41
C ARG A 153 5.08 1.63 -12.43
N ALA A 154 5.41 0.67 -11.58
CA ALA A 154 6.51 0.81 -10.63
C ALA A 154 7.86 0.92 -11.36
N SER A 155 8.62 1.98 -11.04
CA SER A 155 9.96 2.20 -11.57
C SER A 155 11.02 1.32 -10.90
N VAL A 156 10.72 0.81 -9.71
CA VAL A 156 11.59 -0.10 -8.94
C VAL A 156 10.78 -1.31 -8.50
N ARG A 157 11.40 -2.49 -8.62
CA ARG A 157 10.83 -3.76 -8.18
C ARG A 157 11.75 -4.37 -7.13
N ILE A 158 11.20 -4.69 -5.97
CA ILE A 158 11.94 -5.35 -4.88
C ILE A 158 11.41 -6.77 -4.76
N ASP A 159 12.29 -7.72 -5.07
CA ASP A 159 12.00 -9.14 -4.90
C ASP A 159 11.99 -9.52 -3.42
N ASN A 160 10.94 -10.25 -3.01
CA ASN A 160 10.76 -10.80 -1.68
C ASN A 160 10.52 -12.32 -1.74
N THR A 161 11.40 -13.04 -2.45
CA THR A 161 11.38 -14.52 -2.55
C THR A 161 12.25 -15.19 -1.50
N GLY A 162 13.25 -14.47 -0.96
CA GLY A 162 14.24 -14.97 -0.01
C GLY A 162 13.79 -14.91 1.45
N THR A 163 14.81 -14.87 2.34
CA THR A 163 14.56 -14.74 3.78
C THR A 163 14.06 -13.34 4.14
N ARG A 164 13.47 -13.24 5.33
CA ARG A 164 12.98 -11.96 5.86
C ARG A 164 14.13 -10.96 6.02
N GLU A 165 15.27 -11.41 6.52
CA GLU A 165 16.47 -10.59 6.76
C GLU A 165 17.01 -10.01 5.44
N ALA A 166 17.11 -10.84 4.39
CA ALA A 166 17.54 -10.38 3.08
C ALA A 166 16.58 -9.36 2.47
N PHE A 167 15.28 -9.53 2.68
CA PHE A 167 14.29 -8.53 2.26
C PHE A 167 14.43 -7.22 3.04
N GLN A 168 14.57 -7.30 4.36
CA GLN A 168 14.77 -6.12 5.21
C GLN A 168 16.02 -5.33 4.80
N GLU A 169 17.12 -6.00 4.49
CA GLU A 169 18.36 -5.37 4.03
C GLU A 169 18.15 -4.60 2.70
N ARG A 170 17.54 -5.24 1.70
CA ARG A 170 17.19 -4.58 0.43
C ARG A 170 16.31 -3.35 0.62
N VAL A 171 15.34 -3.43 1.52
CA VAL A 171 14.45 -2.30 1.84
C VAL A 171 15.23 -1.17 2.50
N ARG A 172 16.10 -1.47 3.48
CA ARG A 172 16.94 -0.45 4.15
C ARG A 172 17.90 0.23 3.18
N GLU A 173 18.54 -0.52 2.31
CA GLU A 173 19.41 0.03 1.25
C GLU A 173 18.64 0.96 0.31
N TYR A 174 17.46 0.51 -0.12
CA TYR A 174 16.62 1.31 -1.01
C TYR A 174 16.18 2.61 -0.33
N LEU A 175 15.65 2.55 0.89
CA LEU A 175 15.20 3.73 1.62
C LEU A 175 16.35 4.68 1.99
N THR A 176 17.54 4.16 2.27
CA THR A 176 18.74 4.97 2.49
C THR A 176 19.08 5.80 1.25
N ARG A 177 19.07 5.17 0.07
CA ARG A 177 19.28 5.89 -1.21
C ARG A 177 18.21 6.94 -1.46
N MET A 178 16.94 6.64 -1.15
CA MET A 178 15.84 7.59 -1.31
C MET A 178 15.96 8.82 -0.41
N LYS A 179 16.55 8.68 0.79
CA LYS A 179 16.82 9.80 1.71
C LYS A 179 18.03 10.64 1.30
N ALA A 180 18.99 10.05 0.61
CA ALA A 180 20.22 10.72 0.21
C ALA A 180 20.12 11.48 -1.13
N ALA A 181 19.14 11.15 -1.94
CA ALA A 181 18.90 11.76 -3.25
C ALA A 181 17.98 12.97 -3.17
#